data_458f065f45a6795cb307a6f420b8b465
#
_entry.id   458f065f45a6795cb307a6f420b8b465
#
_cell.length_a   1.000
_cell.length_b   1.000
_cell.length_c   1.000
_cell.angle_alpha   90.00
_cell.angle_beta   90.00
_cell.angle_gamma   90.00
#
_symmetry.space_group_name_H-M   'P 1'
#
loop_
_entity.id
_entity.type
_entity.pdbx_description
1 polymer ?
#
loop_
_entity_poly.entity_id
_entity_poly.type
_entity_poly.pdbx_seq_one_letter_code
_entity_poly.pdbx_strand_id
1 'polypeptide(L)'
;MALTLASAARLLSEHGLLREIIQGDAWTLDAQTINGFDKPFGSITYDTRQVVSGALLCCKGRFKAEYLDGIDDRGLAAYVAENDFSAATKAPGLIVNDARKAMSLLSAAFYGYPQNQLKVIGITGTKGKTTTAYLTQAMLNGCSDGKCALFSSADNCLDGHTYVESDLTTPESMDAFRMMREAADNGMKYLVMEVSSQAYKVDRVFGLTFDVAAFLNISPDHISPIEHPTFEDYFHCKRQIVKNCRSLVLGTACAHADLIRQDAAIADIPVTTFALGEASAADVTAWPESADHSRFAIAVEGEQIGSLSLQLDGDFNYANAAAAIAIAHAVGFDFHETAAKEALRNMEPVRIAGRMEHFHDTKSNTIAIVDYAHNYASVTALLDYVYQRYGKDDPEVTLVTGSAGNKAYDRRSEIVRAAQNRVNHLILTFEDTDDEPVEHVCQDMLDSVTNPDLDARIILDRTEAVESTVAIDRKNPNRLHIILIIGKGNERWFKDHGKHIPFEGDDHIVERIFGLA
;
A
#
# COMPACT_ATOMS: atom_id res chain seq x y z
N MET A 1 -13.95 23.25 -16.06
CA MET A 1 -15.32 23.18 -16.63
C MET A 1 -16.02 21.98 -16.02
N ALA A 2 -17.34 22.10 -15.78
CA ALA A 2 -18.08 20.95 -15.24
C ALA A 2 -18.17 19.83 -16.29
N LEU A 3 -18.11 18.58 -15.86
CA LEU A 3 -18.22 17.40 -16.71
C LEU A 3 -19.67 17.23 -17.18
N THR A 4 -19.88 17.13 -18.48
CA THR A 4 -21.18 16.88 -19.15
C THR A 4 -21.10 15.64 -20.02
N LEU A 5 -22.21 15.10 -20.50
CA LEU A 5 -22.20 13.97 -21.44
C LEU A 5 -21.34 14.28 -22.69
N ALA A 6 -21.47 15.49 -23.26
CA ALA A 6 -20.68 15.89 -24.42
C ALA A 6 -19.18 15.98 -24.13
N SER A 7 -18.78 16.55 -22.98
CA SER A 7 -17.37 16.62 -22.61
C SER A 7 -16.79 15.27 -22.24
N ALA A 8 -17.58 14.39 -21.60
CA ALA A 8 -17.22 13.01 -21.30
C ALA A 8 -16.99 12.18 -22.57
N ALA A 9 -17.95 12.24 -23.52
CA ALA A 9 -17.83 11.56 -24.82
C ALA A 9 -16.58 12.01 -25.59
N ARG A 10 -16.33 13.33 -25.64
CA ARG A 10 -15.13 13.88 -26.28
C ARG A 10 -13.85 13.37 -25.61
N LEU A 11 -13.74 13.46 -24.28
CA LEU A 11 -12.57 12.98 -23.54
C LEU A 11 -12.29 11.50 -23.82
N LEU A 12 -13.33 10.67 -23.80
CA LEU A 12 -13.20 9.24 -24.07
C LEU A 12 -12.80 8.97 -25.54
N SER A 13 -13.32 9.76 -26.51
CA SER A 13 -12.93 9.65 -27.91
C SER A 13 -11.47 10.05 -28.14
N GLU A 14 -11.01 11.14 -27.54
CA GLU A 14 -9.61 11.61 -27.62
C GLU A 14 -8.62 10.56 -27.14
N HIS A 15 -9.04 9.69 -26.19
CA HIS A 15 -8.24 8.57 -25.66
C HIS A 15 -8.54 7.23 -26.35
N GLY A 16 -9.35 7.21 -27.41
CA GLY A 16 -9.71 5.99 -28.14
C GLY A 16 -10.54 4.97 -27.32
N LEU A 17 -11.22 5.43 -26.28
CA LEU A 17 -12.02 4.58 -25.40
C LEU A 17 -13.50 4.52 -25.76
N LEU A 18 -14.07 5.59 -26.31
CA LEU A 18 -15.49 5.61 -26.68
C LEU A 18 -15.73 4.74 -27.93
N ARG A 19 -16.67 3.81 -27.79
CA ARG A 19 -17.18 3.02 -28.93
C ARG A 19 -18.41 3.67 -29.55
N GLU A 20 -19.37 4.00 -28.70
CA GLU A 20 -20.69 4.51 -29.12
C GLU A 20 -21.44 5.09 -27.91
N ILE A 21 -22.47 5.87 -28.20
CA ILE A 21 -23.44 6.35 -27.22
C ILE A 21 -24.79 5.71 -27.59
N ILE A 22 -25.42 5.04 -26.63
CA ILE A 22 -26.70 4.35 -26.83
C ILE A 22 -27.74 4.93 -25.89
N GLN A 23 -28.92 5.29 -26.46
CA GLN A 23 -30.09 5.65 -25.65
C GLN A 23 -31.35 5.04 -26.31
N GLY A 24 -31.96 4.05 -25.66
CA GLY A 24 -33.03 3.26 -26.26
C GLY A 24 -32.57 2.61 -27.58
N ASP A 25 -33.29 2.84 -28.67
CA ASP A 25 -32.94 2.34 -30.01
C ASP A 25 -31.97 3.25 -30.78
N ALA A 26 -31.56 4.39 -30.23
CA ALA A 26 -30.68 5.34 -30.87
C ALA A 26 -29.20 5.05 -30.57
N TRP A 27 -28.39 4.93 -31.62
CA TRP A 27 -26.96 4.71 -31.58
C TRP A 27 -26.23 5.84 -32.28
N THR A 28 -25.28 6.50 -31.63
CA THR A 28 -24.59 7.67 -32.17
C THR A 28 -23.16 7.81 -31.63
N LEU A 29 -22.33 8.58 -32.30
CA LEU A 29 -21.07 9.11 -31.77
C LEU A 29 -21.18 10.60 -31.42
N ASP A 30 -22.26 11.24 -31.83
CA ASP A 30 -22.52 12.65 -31.58
C ASP A 30 -23.39 12.83 -30.33
N ALA A 31 -22.72 13.16 -29.21
CA ALA A 31 -23.40 13.41 -27.95
C ALA A 31 -24.44 14.53 -28.00
N GLN A 32 -24.34 15.48 -28.96
CA GLN A 32 -25.27 16.60 -29.08
C GLN A 32 -26.68 16.15 -29.52
N THR A 33 -26.82 14.95 -30.06
CA THR A 33 -28.11 14.34 -30.38
C THR A 33 -28.88 13.83 -29.17
N ILE A 34 -28.22 13.72 -28.02
CA ILE A 34 -28.78 13.24 -26.76
C ILE A 34 -29.37 14.41 -25.94
N ASN A 35 -30.61 14.28 -25.50
CA ASN A 35 -31.24 15.33 -24.70
C ASN A 35 -30.49 15.55 -23.37
N GLY A 36 -30.14 16.79 -23.08
CA GLY A 36 -29.40 17.15 -21.86
C GLY A 36 -27.89 16.86 -21.93
N PHE A 37 -27.34 16.73 -23.14
CA PHE A 37 -25.92 16.45 -23.38
C PHE A 37 -24.97 17.49 -22.75
N ASP A 38 -25.43 18.71 -22.56
CA ASP A 38 -24.70 19.86 -21.99
C ASP A 38 -24.94 20.06 -20.49
N LYS A 39 -25.83 19.30 -19.87
CA LYS A 39 -26.10 19.39 -18.44
C LYS A 39 -24.91 18.82 -17.65
N PRO A 40 -24.40 19.57 -16.66
CA PRO A 40 -23.37 19.05 -15.75
C PRO A 40 -23.85 17.83 -14.96
N PHE A 41 -23.01 16.82 -14.85
CA PHE A 41 -23.24 15.74 -13.87
C PHE A 41 -23.13 16.30 -12.46
N GLY A 42 -24.08 15.94 -11.59
CA GLY A 42 -24.11 16.35 -10.19
C GLY A 42 -23.20 15.50 -9.29
N SER A 43 -22.97 14.25 -9.71
CA SER A 43 -22.10 13.30 -9.01
C SER A 43 -21.53 12.25 -9.96
N ILE A 44 -20.48 11.56 -9.53
CA ILE A 44 -19.92 10.40 -10.22
C ILE A 44 -19.78 9.26 -9.20
N THR A 45 -20.14 8.04 -9.57
CA THR A 45 -20.06 6.86 -8.70
C THR A 45 -19.87 5.57 -9.49
N TYR A 46 -19.33 4.55 -8.86
CA TYR A 46 -19.32 3.16 -9.35
C TYR A 46 -20.17 2.21 -8.47
N ASP A 47 -20.88 2.76 -7.47
CA ASP A 47 -21.80 2.03 -6.61
C ASP A 47 -23.25 2.46 -6.91
N THR A 48 -24.07 1.54 -7.40
CA THR A 48 -25.48 1.81 -7.74
C THR A 48 -26.29 2.30 -6.53
N ARG A 49 -25.92 1.95 -5.32
CA ARG A 49 -26.57 2.40 -4.06
C ARG A 49 -26.37 3.88 -3.79
N GLN A 50 -25.31 4.48 -4.34
CA GLN A 50 -24.94 5.90 -4.20
C GLN A 50 -25.47 6.78 -5.34
N VAL A 51 -26.20 6.21 -6.31
CA VAL A 51 -26.78 6.98 -7.40
C VAL A 51 -27.84 7.93 -6.85
N VAL A 52 -27.65 9.22 -7.18
CA VAL A 52 -28.60 10.32 -6.92
C VAL A 52 -28.92 11.04 -8.21
N SER A 53 -29.93 11.92 -8.19
CA SER A 53 -30.33 12.66 -9.40
C SER A 53 -29.16 13.43 -10.03
N GLY A 54 -28.96 13.23 -11.34
CA GLY A 54 -27.85 13.82 -12.09
C GLY A 54 -26.53 13.04 -12.02
N ALA A 55 -26.52 11.82 -11.47
CA ALA A 55 -25.31 11.01 -11.34
C ALA A 55 -24.83 10.43 -12.68
N LEU A 56 -23.50 10.34 -12.84
CA LEU A 56 -22.82 9.51 -13.82
C LEU A 56 -22.37 8.19 -13.12
N LEU A 57 -22.86 7.04 -13.59
CA LEU A 57 -22.53 5.73 -13.04
C LEU A 57 -21.47 5.01 -13.89
N CYS A 58 -20.36 4.59 -13.29
CA CYS A 58 -19.32 3.77 -13.93
C CYS A 58 -19.55 2.29 -13.62
N CYS A 59 -19.98 1.51 -14.59
CA CYS A 59 -20.27 0.08 -14.49
C CYS A 59 -18.97 -0.72 -14.75
N LYS A 60 -18.16 -0.93 -13.72
CA LYS A 60 -16.85 -1.60 -13.84
C LYS A 60 -16.90 -3.08 -13.44
N GLY A 61 -15.97 -3.86 -13.96
CA GLY A 61 -15.76 -5.25 -13.57
C GLY A 61 -16.91 -6.18 -13.98
N ARG A 62 -17.33 -7.06 -13.09
CA ARG A 62 -18.42 -8.02 -13.36
C ARG A 62 -19.81 -7.37 -13.11
N PHE A 63 -20.04 -6.19 -13.68
CA PHE A 63 -21.30 -5.48 -13.53
C PHE A 63 -22.45 -6.24 -14.21
N LYS A 64 -23.63 -6.30 -13.56
CA LYS A 64 -24.83 -6.98 -14.09
C LYS A 64 -25.97 -6.01 -14.26
N ALA A 65 -26.82 -6.25 -15.29
CA ALA A 65 -27.99 -5.45 -15.58
C ALA A 65 -28.96 -5.32 -14.39
N GLU A 66 -29.09 -6.38 -13.58
CA GLU A 66 -29.95 -6.43 -12.37
C GLU A 66 -29.58 -5.34 -11.35
N TYR A 67 -28.32 -4.85 -11.35
CA TYR A 67 -27.91 -3.78 -10.45
C TYR A 67 -28.50 -2.42 -10.81
N LEU A 68 -29.12 -2.31 -12.01
CA LEU A 68 -29.79 -1.11 -12.48
C LEU A 68 -31.31 -1.11 -12.18
N ASP A 69 -31.83 -2.12 -11.49
CA ASP A 69 -33.26 -2.18 -11.14
C ASP A 69 -33.66 -0.94 -10.31
N GLY A 70 -34.66 -0.20 -10.80
CA GLY A 70 -35.16 1.02 -10.16
C GLY A 70 -34.21 2.23 -10.24
N ILE A 71 -33.15 2.17 -11.03
CA ILE A 71 -32.14 3.24 -11.13
C ILE A 71 -32.68 4.52 -11.74
N ASP A 72 -33.63 4.41 -12.69
CA ASP A 72 -34.27 5.54 -13.35
C ASP A 72 -35.04 6.42 -12.35
N ASP A 73 -35.68 5.81 -11.34
CA ASP A 73 -36.41 6.53 -10.30
C ASP A 73 -35.48 7.36 -9.39
N ARG A 74 -34.17 7.01 -9.36
CA ARG A 74 -33.14 7.77 -8.66
C ARG A 74 -32.57 8.90 -9.52
N GLY A 75 -32.97 9.01 -10.78
CA GLY A 75 -32.58 10.08 -11.70
C GLY A 75 -31.16 9.94 -12.23
N LEU A 76 -30.73 8.72 -12.58
CA LEU A 76 -29.46 8.47 -13.26
C LEU A 76 -29.38 9.33 -14.55
N ALA A 77 -28.31 10.12 -14.70
CA ALA A 77 -28.13 10.99 -15.87
C ALA A 77 -27.46 10.27 -17.05
N ALA A 78 -26.48 9.40 -16.77
CA ALA A 78 -25.80 8.58 -17.76
C ALA A 78 -25.06 7.42 -17.07
N TYR A 79 -24.70 6.40 -17.86
CA TYR A 79 -23.78 5.36 -17.42
C TYR A 79 -22.61 5.19 -18.38
N VAL A 80 -21.51 4.61 -17.87
CA VAL A 80 -20.32 4.23 -18.63
C VAL A 80 -20.11 2.74 -18.45
N ALA A 81 -20.03 1.97 -19.52
CA ALA A 81 -19.91 0.51 -19.47
C ALA A 81 -19.23 -0.05 -20.72
N GLU A 82 -18.72 -1.29 -20.61
CA GLU A 82 -18.23 -2.06 -21.75
C GLU A 82 -19.38 -2.73 -22.53
N ASN A 83 -20.53 -2.88 -21.89
CA ASN A 83 -21.73 -3.50 -22.46
C ASN A 83 -22.90 -2.53 -22.49
N ASP A 84 -23.82 -2.76 -23.44
CA ASP A 84 -25.07 -2.03 -23.53
C ASP A 84 -26.04 -2.48 -22.43
N PHE A 85 -26.57 -1.52 -21.68
CA PHE A 85 -27.61 -1.70 -20.66
C PHE A 85 -28.89 -0.91 -20.96
N SER A 86 -29.10 -0.48 -22.21
CA SER A 86 -30.29 0.30 -22.64
C SER A 86 -31.63 -0.41 -22.38
N ALA A 87 -31.62 -1.74 -22.27
CA ALA A 87 -32.80 -2.52 -21.87
C ALA A 87 -33.13 -2.40 -20.35
N ALA A 88 -32.16 -2.01 -19.51
CA ALA A 88 -32.32 -1.93 -18.05
C ALA A 88 -32.49 -0.49 -17.54
N THR A 89 -32.17 0.53 -18.34
CA THR A 89 -32.30 1.95 -17.98
C THR A 89 -32.57 2.83 -19.21
N LYS A 90 -33.27 3.93 -18.99
CA LYS A 90 -33.52 4.96 -20.01
C LYS A 90 -32.38 5.98 -20.15
N ALA A 91 -31.43 5.95 -19.19
CA ALA A 91 -30.29 6.83 -19.21
C ALA A 91 -29.36 6.51 -20.40
N PRO A 92 -28.77 7.51 -21.06
CA PRO A 92 -27.79 7.29 -22.12
C PRO A 92 -26.56 6.56 -21.59
N GLY A 93 -26.07 5.56 -22.35
CA GLY A 93 -24.86 4.82 -22.08
C GLY A 93 -23.69 5.30 -22.93
N LEU A 94 -22.59 5.67 -22.32
CA LEU A 94 -21.28 5.80 -22.96
C LEU A 94 -20.64 4.42 -23.01
N ILE A 95 -20.70 3.75 -24.16
CA ILE A 95 -20.15 2.41 -24.32
C ILE A 95 -18.67 2.52 -24.67
N VAL A 96 -17.82 1.86 -23.90
CA VAL A 96 -16.37 2.01 -23.95
C VAL A 96 -15.65 0.68 -24.15
N ASN A 97 -14.39 0.76 -24.58
CA ASN A 97 -13.53 -0.43 -24.69
C ASN A 97 -13.01 -0.92 -23.35
N ASP A 98 -12.92 -0.02 -22.35
CA ASP A 98 -12.38 -0.30 -21.03
C ASP A 98 -13.03 0.65 -20.01
N ALA A 99 -13.89 0.08 -19.16
CA ALA A 99 -14.66 0.86 -18.19
C ALA A 99 -13.79 1.40 -17.05
N ARG A 100 -12.68 0.74 -16.69
CA ARG A 100 -11.78 1.19 -15.63
C ARG A 100 -10.94 2.37 -16.07
N LYS A 101 -10.38 2.34 -17.28
CA LYS A 101 -9.67 3.47 -17.87
C LYS A 101 -10.60 4.66 -18.07
N ALA A 102 -11.81 4.41 -18.58
CA ALA A 102 -12.83 5.44 -18.71
C ALA A 102 -13.18 6.07 -17.36
N MET A 103 -13.40 5.25 -16.32
CA MET A 103 -13.67 5.73 -14.95
C MET A 103 -12.54 6.62 -14.45
N SER A 104 -11.28 6.24 -14.65
CA SER A 104 -10.14 7.03 -14.21
C SER A 104 -10.10 8.41 -14.86
N LEU A 105 -10.21 8.50 -16.20
CA LEU A 105 -10.20 9.77 -16.92
C LEU A 105 -11.39 10.66 -16.56
N LEU A 106 -12.59 10.08 -16.49
CA LEU A 106 -13.80 10.82 -16.13
C LEU A 106 -13.78 11.33 -14.70
N SER A 107 -13.21 10.56 -13.77
CA SER A 107 -13.04 10.99 -12.38
C SER A 107 -12.06 12.15 -12.28
N ALA A 108 -10.90 12.07 -12.95
CA ALA A 108 -9.96 13.18 -13.02
C ALA A 108 -10.64 14.46 -13.54
N ALA A 109 -11.41 14.36 -14.63
CA ALA A 109 -12.12 15.50 -15.20
C ALA A 109 -13.23 16.01 -14.28
N PHE A 110 -14.02 15.12 -13.65
CA PHE A 110 -15.10 15.49 -12.75
C PHE A 110 -14.59 16.28 -11.54
N TYR A 111 -13.47 15.83 -10.96
CA TYR A 111 -12.83 16.50 -9.80
C TYR A 111 -11.89 17.64 -10.20
N GLY A 112 -11.89 18.06 -11.49
CA GLY A 112 -11.16 19.23 -11.96
C GLY A 112 -9.64 19.05 -12.04
N TYR A 113 -9.18 17.83 -12.32
CA TYR A 113 -7.77 17.45 -12.47
C TYR A 113 -6.91 17.83 -11.25
N PRO A 114 -7.26 17.36 -10.05
CA PRO A 114 -6.58 17.77 -8.82
C PRO A 114 -5.09 17.39 -8.80
N GLN A 115 -4.68 16.34 -9.52
CA GLN A 115 -3.28 15.93 -9.70
C GLN A 115 -2.40 17.04 -10.31
N ASN A 116 -2.97 18.01 -11.02
CA ASN A 116 -2.22 19.14 -11.56
C ASN A 116 -1.97 20.26 -10.53
N GLN A 117 -2.57 20.17 -9.35
CA GLN A 117 -2.42 21.13 -8.24
C GLN A 117 -1.49 20.59 -7.15
N LEU A 118 -1.16 19.31 -7.22
CA LEU A 118 -0.29 18.59 -6.28
C LEU A 118 0.97 18.12 -7.00
N LYS A 119 2.10 18.06 -6.30
CA LYS A 119 3.21 17.22 -6.72
C LYS A 119 2.96 15.81 -6.23
N VAL A 120 2.72 14.88 -7.16
CA VAL A 120 2.31 13.51 -6.84
C VAL A 120 3.52 12.58 -6.88
N ILE A 121 3.79 11.93 -5.75
CA ILE A 121 4.88 10.97 -5.57
C ILE A 121 4.29 9.57 -5.49
N GLY A 122 4.72 8.66 -6.36
CA GLY A 122 4.30 7.26 -6.36
C GLY A 122 5.39 6.34 -5.85
N ILE A 123 5.10 5.50 -4.85
CA ILE A 123 6.08 4.57 -4.27
C ILE A 123 5.67 3.13 -4.55
N THR A 124 6.52 2.37 -5.26
CA THR A 124 6.33 0.95 -5.51
C THR A 124 7.51 0.12 -5.00
N GLY A 125 7.28 -1.16 -4.85
CA GLY A 125 8.24 -2.14 -4.36
C GLY A 125 7.50 -3.34 -3.79
N THR A 126 8.19 -4.44 -3.54
CA THR A 126 7.60 -5.56 -2.81
C THR A 126 7.44 -5.19 -1.35
N LYS A 127 8.49 -4.65 -0.71
CA LYS A 127 8.54 -4.29 0.71
C LYS A 127 8.93 -2.82 0.90
N GLY A 128 8.63 -2.27 2.08
CA GLY A 128 9.05 -0.94 2.51
C GLY A 128 8.18 0.22 2.00
N LYS A 129 7.17 0.00 1.16
CA LYS A 129 6.33 1.07 0.59
C LYS A 129 5.71 1.97 1.67
N THR A 130 5.01 1.37 2.62
CA THR A 130 4.31 2.10 3.70
C THR A 130 5.30 2.90 4.53
N THR A 131 6.38 2.26 5.00
CA THR A 131 7.41 2.95 5.79
C THR A 131 8.04 4.10 5.01
N THR A 132 8.42 3.87 3.75
CA THR A 132 8.98 4.93 2.91
C THR A 132 7.97 6.05 2.69
N ALA A 133 6.67 5.73 2.51
CA ALA A 133 5.62 6.73 2.32
C ALA A 133 5.46 7.64 3.55
N TYR A 134 5.41 7.07 4.75
CA TYR A 134 5.34 7.84 6.00
C TYR A 134 6.60 8.67 6.24
N LEU A 135 7.79 8.10 6.04
CA LEU A 135 9.05 8.84 6.16
C LEU A 135 9.14 9.97 5.14
N THR A 136 8.67 9.72 3.90
CA THR A 136 8.62 10.77 2.85
C THR A 136 7.63 11.86 3.23
N GLN A 137 6.44 11.51 3.72
CA GLN A 137 5.44 12.49 4.18
C GLN A 137 6.02 13.35 5.32
N ALA A 138 6.63 12.74 6.32
CA ALA A 138 7.24 13.43 7.45
C ALA A 138 8.35 14.41 6.99
N MET A 139 9.22 13.95 6.08
CA MET A 139 10.26 14.76 5.48
C MET A 139 9.69 15.95 4.71
N LEU A 140 8.71 15.70 3.81
CA LEU A 140 8.09 16.75 3.02
C LEU A 140 7.25 17.72 3.87
N ASN A 141 6.60 17.25 4.93
CA ASN A 141 5.91 18.11 5.89
C ASN A 141 6.90 19.06 6.58
N GLY A 142 8.08 18.58 6.97
CA GLY A 142 9.14 19.42 7.51
C GLY A 142 9.65 20.47 6.52
N CYS A 143 9.70 20.14 5.24
CA CYS A 143 10.13 21.07 4.18
C CYS A 143 9.03 22.02 3.68
N SER A 144 7.77 21.73 3.95
CA SER A 144 6.63 22.43 3.34
C SER A 144 5.62 23.02 4.31
N ASP A 145 5.95 23.05 5.59
CA ASP A 145 5.07 23.56 6.64
C ASP A 145 3.76 22.75 6.76
N GLY A 146 3.89 21.41 6.79
CA GLY A 146 2.80 20.48 6.98
C GLY A 146 1.91 20.22 5.74
N LYS A 147 2.40 20.47 4.52
CA LYS A 147 1.57 20.44 3.30
C LYS A 147 1.76 19.18 2.44
N CYS A 148 1.82 18.02 3.06
CA CYS A 148 1.95 16.75 2.37
C CYS A 148 0.83 15.76 2.76
N ALA A 149 0.00 15.40 1.80
CA ALA A 149 -1.01 14.34 1.92
C ALA A 149 -0.38 12.96 1.76
N LEU A 150 -1.07 11.92 2.25
CA LEU A 150 -0.65 10.52 2.20
C LEU A 150 -1.80 9.61 1.76
N PHE A 151 -1.52 8.67 0.82
CA PHE A 151 -2.33 7.48 0.58
C PHE A 151 -1.46 6.26 0.82
N SER A 152 -1.80 5.47 1.82
CA SER A 152 -1.02 4.27 2.17
C SER A 152 -1.90 3.05 2.44
N SER A 153 -1.29 1.91 2.66
CA SER A 153 -2.02 0.70 3.06
C SER A 153 -2.48 0.72 4.51
N ALA A 154 -1.91 1.59 5.35
CA ALA A 154 -2.32 1.76 6.74
C ALA A 154 -3.39 2.85 6.85
N ASP A 155 -3.04 4.07 6.47
CA ASP A 155 -3.91 5.23 6.60
C ASP A 155 -3.86 6.13 5.38
N ASN A 156 -4.90 6.95 5.22
CA ASN A 156 -4.93 8.12 4.35
C ASN A 156 -4.89 9.39 5.21
N CYS A 157 -4.15 10.40 4.76
CA CYS A 157 -4.08 11.72 5.40
C CYS A 157 -4.23 12.81 4.34
N LEU A 158 -5.29 13.61 4.41
CA LEU A 158 -5.65 14.57 3.35
C LEU A 158 -5.41 16.03 3.76
N ASP A 159 -5.00 16.28 5.01
CA ASP A 159 -4.78 17.61 5.59
C ASP A 159 -3.41 17.77 6.26
N GLY A 160 -2.56 16.74 6.16
CA GLY A 160 -1.20 16.70 6.72
C GLY A 160 -1.12 16.27 8.18
N HIS A 161 -2.24 16.03 8.87
CA HIS A 161 -2.25 15.71 10.30
C HIS A 161 -3.35 14.75 10.77
N THR A 162 -4.46 14.58 10.03
CA THR A 162 -5.54 13.65 10.38
C THR A 162 -5.40 12.36 9.58
N TYR A 163 -5.16 11.26 10.28
CA TYR A 163 -5.00 9.93 9.68
C TYR A 163 -6.29 9.14 9.82
N VAL A 164 -6.75 8.55 8.72
CA VAL A 164 -7.97 7.73 8.64
C VAL A 164 -7.60 6.39 8.02
N GLU A 165 -8.00 5.28 8.63
CA GLU A 165 -7.74 3.92 8.16
C GLU A 165 -8.06 3.76 6.66
N SER A 166 -7.21 3.05 5.95
CA SER A 166 -7.30 2.84 4.51
C SER A 166 -7.83 1.45 4.17
N ASP A 167 -8.76 1.37 3.24
CA ASP A 167 -9.28 0.08 2.74
C ASP A 167 -8.36 -0.59 1.71
N LEU A 168 -7.53 0.18 1.00
CA LEU A 168 -6.72 -0.29 -0.12
C LEU A 168 -5.36 0.40 -0.17
N THR A 169 -4.30 -0.35 -0.39
CA THR A 169 -2.94 0.20 -0.61
C THR A 169 -2.90 1.31 -1.67
N THR A 170 -3.63 1.13 -2.76
CA THR A 170 -3.85 2.14 -3.78
C THR A 170 -5.35 2.26 -3.99
N PRO A 171 -5.98 3.39 -3.72
CA PRO A 171 -7.41 3.56 -3.88
C PRO A 171 -7.90 3.30 -5.31
N GLU A 172 -9.17 2.96 -5.48
CA GLU A 172 -9.81 2.97 -6.79
C GLU A 172 -9.67 4.36 -7.42
N SER A 173 -9.52 4.44 -8.74
CA SER A 173 -9.20 5.71 -9.42
C SER A 173 -10.18 6.84 -9.07
N MET A 174 -11.47 6.55 -8.96
CA MET A 174 -12.47 7.55 -8.59
C MET A 174 -12.25 8.08 -7.17
N ASP A 175 -11.97 7.20 -6.22
CA ASP A 175 -11.69 7.59 -4.83
C ASP A 175 -10.38 8.36 -4.74
N ALA A 176 -9.35 7.92 -5.47
CA ALA A 176 -8.06 8.61 -5.53
C ALA A 176 -8.23 10.08 -6.00
N PHE A 177 -8.95 10.33 -7.10
CA PHE A 177 -9.16 11.70 -7.58
C PHE A 177 -10.06 12.52 -6.65
N ARG A 178 -11.07 11.91 -6.02
CA ARG A 178 -11.87 12.58 -4.98
C ARG A 178 -11.00 13.02 -3.81
N MET A 179 -10.18 12.12 -3.28
CA MET A 179 -9.28 12.41 -2.17
C MET A 179 -8.17 13.40 -2.56
N MET A 180 -7.64 13.34 -3.79
CA MET A 180 -6.72 14.35 -4.32
C MET A 180 -7.38 15.74 -4.37
N ARG A 181 -8.67 15.82 -4.75
CA ARG A 181 -9.41 17.10 -4.74
C ARG A 181 -9.53 17.64 -3.33
N GLU A 182 -9.90 16.79 -2.38
CA GLU A 182 -9.99 17.15 -0.97
C GLU A 182 -8.63 17.62 -0.41
N ALA A 183 -7.55 16.88 -0.69
CA ALA A 183 -6.20 17.28 -0.30
C ALA A 183 -5.80 18.65 -0.88
N ALA A 184 -6.09 18.89 -2.16
CA ALA A 184 -5.81 20.17 -2.80
C ALA A 184 -6.66 21.31 -2.19
N ASP A 185 -7.92 21.06 -1.84
CA ASP A 185 -8.80 22.03 -1.17
C ASP A 185 -8.34 22.32 0.26
N ASN A 186 -7.74 21.34 0.95
CA ASN A 186 -7.07 21.52 2.25
C ASN A 186 -5.72 22.25 2.14
N GLY A 187 -5.30 22.63 0.92
CA GLY A 187 -4.08 23.41 0.69
C GLY A 187 -2.80 22.58 0.65
N MET A 188 -2.91 21.25 0.49
CA MET A 188 -1.75 20.39 0.31
C MET A 188 -1.01 20.76 -0.99
N LYS A 189 0.32 20.60 -0.97
CA LYS A 189 1.20 20.82 -2.12
C LYS A 189 1.76 19.52 -2.67
N TYR A 190 1.87 18.52 -1.82
CA TYR A 190 2.43 17.21 -2.13
C TYR A 190 1.41 16.13 -1.79
N LEU A 191 1.48 15.03 -2.54
CA LEU A 191 0.81 13.79 -2.24
C LEU A 191 1.81 12.65 -2.37
N VAL A 192 2.05 11.90 -1.32
CA VAL A 192 2.77 10.64 -1.36
C VAL A 192 1.76 9.51 -1.40
N MET A 193 1.89 8.58 -2.36
CA MET A 193 0.98 7.44 -2.45
C MET A 193 1.71 6.13 -2.72
N GLU A 194 1.28 5.08 -2.06
CA GLU A 194 1.70 3.72 -2.39
C GLU A 194 1.06 3.27 -3.71
N VAL A 195 1.88 2.68 -4.58
CA VAL A 195 1.42 2.13 -5.88
C VAL A 195 1.68 0.62 -5.89
N SER A 196 0.62 -0.15 -5.69
CA SER A 196 0.65 -1.61 -5.75
C SER A 196 0.76 -2.11 -7.20
N SER A 197 1.16 -3.37 -7.39
CA SER A 197 1.12 -4.02 -8.71
C SER A 197 -0.30 -4.09 -9.27
N GLN A 198 -1.28 -4.33 -8.39
CA GLN A 198 -2.69 -4.34 -8.75
C GLN A 198 -3.19 -2.98 -9.26
N ALA A 199 -2.61 -1.86 -8.79
CA ALA A 199 -2.97 -0.53 -9.28
C ALA A 199 -2.80 -0.39 -10.79
N TYR A 200 -1.75 -1.02 -11.36
CA TYR A 200 -1.55 -1.09 -12.80
C TYR A 200 -2.40 -2.17 -13.46
N LYS A 201 -2.54 -3.34 -12.82
CA LYS A 201 -3.32 -4.44 -13.38
C LYS A 201 -4.80 -4.12 -13.58
N VAL A 202 -5.35 -3.25 -12.74
CA VAL A 202 -6.76 -2.84 -12.79
C VAL A 202 -6.95 -1.35 -13.01
N ASP A 203 -5.97 -0.68 -13.63
CA ASP A 203 -6.01 0.70 -14.14
C ASP A 203 -6.36 1.78 -13.09
N ARG A 204 -6.02 1.58 -11.81
CA ARG A 204 -6.32 2.56 -10.74
C ARG A 204 -5.56 3.88 -10.90
N VAL A 205 -4.41 3.85 -11.56
CA VAL A 205 -3.53 5.01 -11.79
C VAL A 205 -3.47 5.41 -13.27
N PHE A 206 -4.41 4.94 -14.09
CA PHE A 206 -4.47 5.30 -15.51
C PHE A 206 -4.70 6.80 -15.68
N GLY A 207 -3.91 7.43 -16.56
CA GLY A 207 -3.97 8.89 -16.81
C GLY A 207 -3.34 9.76 -15.71
N LEU A 208 -2.77 9.15 -14.66
CA LEU A 208 -1.99 9.84 -13.65
C LEU A 208 -0.51 9.79 -14.05
N THR A 209 0.22 10.90 -13.95
CA THR A 209 1.68 10.95 -14.09
C THR A 209 2.28 11.42 -12.77
N PHE A 210 3.20 10.62 -12.22
CA PHE A 210 3.91 10.98 -11.00
C PHE A 210 5.01 12.01 -11.30
N ASP A 211 5.15 13.03 -10.47
CA ASP A 211 6.30 13.94 -10.55
C ASP A 211 7.60 13.20 -10.17
N VAL A 212 7.51 12.36 -9.13
CA VAL A 212 8.58 11.43 -8.75
C VAL A 212 7.98 10.06 -8.51
N ALA A 213 8.58 9.01 -9.08
CA ALA A 213 8.28 7.63 -8.71
C ALA A 213 9.46 7.02 -7.95
N ALA A 214 9.20 6.17 -6.97
CA ALA A 214 10.22 5.39 -6.30
C ALA A 214 10.01 3.89 -6.52
N PHE A 215 11.05 3.20 -6.97
CA PHE A 215 11.11 1.75 -7.08
C PHE A 215 12.09 1.20 -6.06
N LEU A 216 11.55 0.68 -4.94
CA LEU A 216 12.36 0.33 -3.77
C LEU A 216 13.10 -1.00 -3.96
N ASN A 217 12.37 -2.04 -4.31
CA ASN A 217 12.86 -3.42 -4.44
C ASN A 217 11.84 -4.28 -5.17
N ILE A 218 12.28 -5.48 -5.57
CA ILE A 218 11.41 -6.51 -6.14
C ILE A 218 11.85 -7.89 -5.70
N SER A 219 10.91 -8.71 -5.28
CA SER A 219 11.05 -10.14 -5.00
C SER A 219 9.74 -10.84 -5.30
N PRO A 220 9.70 -12.17 -5.51
CA PRO A 220 8.45 -12.90 -5.68
C PRO A 220 7.48 -12.63 -4.53
N ASP A 221 6.26 -12.24 -4.89
CA ASP A 221 5.13 -12.02 -3.99
C ASP A 221 3.84 -11.92 -4.80
N HIS A 222 2.67 -12.14 -4.21
CA HIS A 222 1.38 -12.06 -4.88
C HIS A 222 1.21 -13.00 -6.09
N ILE A 223 1.95 -14.12 -6.13
CA ILE A 223 1.85 -15.08 -7.23
C ILE A 223 0.67 -16.01 -6.97
N SER A 224 -0.40 -15.83 -7.74
CA SER A 224 -1.61 -16.65 -7.66
C SER A 224 -2.45 -16.49 -8.93
N PRO A 225 -3.36 -17.44 -9.23
CA PRO A 225 -4.25 -17.34 -10.41
C PRO A 225 -5.17 -16.12 -10.39
N ILE A 226 -5.47 -15.56 -9.22
CA ILE A 226 -6.41 -14.43 -9.06
C ILE A 226 -5.70 -13.06 -8.97
N GLU A 227 -4.41 -13.03 -8.65
CA GLU A 227 -3.61 -11.79 -8.59
C GLU A 227 -2.64 -11.72 -9.77
N HIS A 228 -1.47 -12.31 -9.65
CA HIS A 228 -0.47 -12.38 -10.71
C HIS A 228 -0.14 -13.86 -11.01
N PRO A 229 -0.39 -14.36 -12.23
CA PRO A 229 -0.15 -15.76 -12.54
C PRO A 229 1.33 -16.12 -12.51
N THR A 230 2.23 -15.17 -12.72
CA THR A 230 3.68 -15.35 -12.70
C THR A 230 4.40 -14.17 -12.09
N PHE A 231 5.67 -14.35 -11.72
CA PHE A 231 6.54 -13.26 -11.27
C PHE A 231 6.75 -12.21 -12.37
N GLU A 232 6.83 -12.62 -13.61
CA GLU A 232 6.99 -11.72 -14.76
C GLU A 232 5.80 -10.77 -14.89
N ASP A 233 4.56 -11.26 -14.71
CA ASP A 233 3.34 -10.43 -14.72
C ASP A 233 3.36 -9.44 -13.55
N TYR A 234 3.72 -9.90 -12.34
CA TYR A 234 3.87 -9.04 -11.16
C TYR A 234 4.91 -7.95 -11.37
N PHE A 235 6.10 -8.31 -11.85
CA PHE A 235 7.19 -7.39 -12.11
C PHE A 235 6.84 -6.43 -13.26
N HIS A 236 6.22 -6.94 -14.34
CA HIS A 236 5.76 -6.11 -15.45
C HIS A 236 4.80 -5.02 -14.97
N CYS A 237 3.80 -5.38 -14.14
CA CYS A 237 2.87 -4.40 -13.59
C CYS A 237 3.60 -3.29 -12.80
N LYS A 238 4.52 -3.65 -11.91
CA LYS A 238 5.27 -2.64 -11.14
C LYS A 238 6.16 -1.76 -12.01
N ARG A 239 6.78 -2.31 -13.05
CA ARG A 239 7.65 -1.56 -13.97
C ARG A 239 6.92 -0.47 -14.75
N GLN A 240 5.56 -0.55 -14.88
CA GLN A 240 4.81 0.50 -15.56
C GLN A 240 5.02 1.88 -14.90
N ILE A 241 5.34 1.94 -13.61
CA ILE A 241 5.57 3.20 -12.89
C ILE A 241 6.70 4.02 -13.51
N VAL A 242 7.70 3.37 -14.11
CA VAL A 242 8.83 4.03 -14.78
C VAL A 242 8.35 4.87 -15.96
N LYS A 243 7.39 4.34 -16.74
CA LYS A 243 6.80 5.06 -17.89
C LYS A 243 5.76 6.09 -17.48
N ASN A 244 5.40 6.10 -16.20
CA ASN A 244 4.33 6.92 -15.65
C ASN A 244 4.84 7.98 -14.67
N CYS A 245 6.12 8.37 -14.78
CA CYS A 245 6.74 9.38 -13.95
C CYS A 245 7.63 10.35 -14.74
N ARG A 246 7.97 11.47 -14.10
CA ARG A 246 8.90 12.50 -14.64
C ARG A 246 10.32 12.30 -14.12
N SER A 247 10.48 11.68 -12.95
CA SER A 247 11.76 11.33 -12.32
C SER A 247 11.61 10.03 -11.56
N LEU A 248 12.66 9.20 -11.55
CA LEU A 248 12.68 7.90 -10.89
C LEU A 248 13.69 7.88 -9.74
N VAL A 249 13.29 7.44 -8.57
CA VAL A 249 14.16 7.05 -7.46
C VAL A 249 14.28 5.52 -7.46
N LEU A 250 15.52 5.00 -7.47
CA LEU A 250 15.79 3.56 -7.61
C LEU A 250 16.75 3.04 -6.55
N GLY A 251 16.34 1.99 -5.83
CA GLY A 251 17.23 1.26 -4.94
C GLY A 251 18.30 0.49 -5.72
N THR A 252 19.57 0.71 -5.41
CA THR A 252 20.69 0.05 -6.14
C THR A 252 20.75 -1.45 -5.90
N ALA A 253 20.30 -1.92 -4.72
CA ALA A 253 20.20 -3.34 -4.36
C ALA A 253 18.91 -4.01 -4.89
N CYS A 254 18.08 -3.28 -5.64
CA CYS A 254 16.87 -3.84 -6.24
C CYS A 254 17.24 -4.92 -7.25
N ALA A 255 16.65 -6.10 -7.12
CA ALA A 255 16.77 -7.13 -8.15
C ALA A 255 16.28 -6.57 -9.50
N HIS A 256 16.95 -6.91 -10.59
CA HIS A 256 16.66 -6.40 -11.93
C HIS A 256 16.77 -4.85 -12.08
N ALA A 257 17.55 -4.17 -11.23
CA ALA A 257 17.76 -2.72 -11.32
C ALA A 257 18.23 -2.26 -12.70
N ASP A 258 19.07 -3.07 -13.37
CA ASP A 258 19.57 -2.76 -14.72
C ASP A 258 18.45 -2.69 -15.76
N LEU A 259 17.45 -3.58 -15.67
CA LEU A 259 16.28 -3.55 -16.56
C LEU A 259 15.39 -2.32 -16.29
N ILE A 260 15.23 -1.95 -15.01
CA ILE A 260 14.49 -0.75 -14.63
C ILE A 260 15.20 0.52 -15.13
N ARG A 261 16.54 0.56 -15.06
CA ARG A 261 17.35 1.65 -15.62
C ARG A 261 17.24 1.74 -17.14
N GLN A 262 17.19 0.59 -17.83
CA GLN A 262 16.96 0.57 -19.28
C GLN A 262 15.60 1.14 -19.64
N ASP A 263 14.53 0.78 -18.90
CA ASP A 263 13.20 1.38 -19.10
C ASP A 263 13.22 2.89 -18.91
N ALA A 264 13.91 3.39 -17.87
CA ALA A 264 14.05 4.82 -17.61
C ALA A 264 14.83 5.53 -18.73
N ALA A 265 15.92 4.94 -19.19
CA ALA A 265 16.72 5.48 -20.29
C ALA A 265 15.94 5.54 -21.61
N ILE A 266 15.14 4.51 -21.94
CA ILE A 266 14.26 4.48 -23.13
C ILE A 266 13.19 5.58 -23.05
N ALA A 267 12.69 5.86 -21.84
CA ALA A 267 11.66 6.87 -21.62
C ALA A 267 12.23 8.28 -21.35
N ASP A 268 13.56 8.45 -21.40
CA ASP A 268 14.28 9.71 -21.07
C ASP A 268 13.93 10.24 -19.65
N ILE A 269 13.85 9.34 -18.67
CA ILE A 269 13.51 9.64 -17.27
C ILE A 269 14.81 9.73 -16.46
N PRO A 270 15.09 10.87 -15.78
CA PRO A 270 16.22 10.99 -14.88
C PRO A 270 16.08 10.04 -13.68
N VAL A 271 17.20 9.46 -13.24
CA VAL A 271 17.25 8.47 -12.15
C VAL A 271 18.11 8.99 -11.02
N THR A 272 17.54 9.08 -9.81
CA THR A 272 18.24 9.27 -8.54
C THR A 272 18.33 7.94 -7.84
N THR A 273 19.49 7.57 -7.31
CA THR A 273 19.72 6.26 -6.68
C THR A 273 19.85 6.36 -5.17
N PHE A 274 19.44 5.30 -4.46
CA PHE A 274 19.72 5.18 -3.03
C PHE A 274 20.26 3.79 -2.66
N ALA A 275 21.04 3.73 -1.57
CA ALA A 275 21.66 2.50 -1.09
C ALA A 275 21.93 2.51 0.42
N LEU A 276 22.18 1.32 0.97
CA LEU A 276 22.86 1.15 2.25
C LEU A 276 24.37 1.04 2.04
N GLY A 277 25.15 1.60 2.97
CA GLY A 277 26.61 1.53 3.03
C GLY A 277 27.30 2.84 2.65
N GLU A 278 28.27 3.25 3.49
CA GLU A 278 29.06 4.48 3.34
C GLU A 278 29.82 4.53 2.00
N ALA A 279 30.34 3.39 1.57
CA ALA A 279 31.16 3.30 0.34
C ALA A 279 30.31 3.12 -0.95
N SER A 280 28.98 3.22 -0.88
CA SER A 280 28.13 3.09 -2.06
C SER A 280 28.27 4.31 -2.96
N ALA A 281 28.23 4.08 -4.27
CA ALA A 281 28.24 5.14 -5.31
C ALA A 281 26.82 5.68 -5.61
N ALA A 282 25.82 5.39 -4.77
CA ALA A 282 24.48 5.92 -4.94
C ALA A 282 24.42 7.41 -4.56
N ASP A 283 23.46 8.13 -5.17
CA ASP A 283 23.26 9.56 -4.91
C ASP A 283 22.87 9.84 -3.45
N VAL A 284 22.09 8.93 -2.83
CA VAL A 284 21.75 8.98 -1.40
C VAL A 284 22.17 7.68 -0.73
N THR A 285 22.93 7.79 0.36
CA THR A 285 23.42 6.63 1.11
C THR A 285 23.09 6.75 2.59
N ALA A 286 22.82 5.61 3.24
CA ALA A 286 22.64 5.51 4.68
C ALA A 286 23.47 4.35 5.24
N TRP A 287 24.08 4.52 6.43
CA TRP A 287 24.85 3.47 7.10
C TRP A 287 24.80 3.63 8.62
N PRO A 288 24.85 2.52 9.39
CA PRO A 288 24.88 2.60 10.85
C PRO A 288 26.16 3.30 11.33
N GLU A 289 26.02 4.23 12.29
CA GLU A 289 27.16 4.94 12.89
C GLU A 289 27.75 4.20 14.10
N SER A 290 26.97 3.31 14.71
CA SER A 290 27.35 2.60 15.94
C SER A 290 27.05 1.11 15.82
N ALA A 291 27.77 0.31 16.63
CA ALA A 291 27.60 -1.15 16.65
C ALA A 291 26.25 -1.63 17.22
N ASP A 292 25.53 -0.77 17.93
CA ASP A 292 24.19 -1.04 18.44
C ASP A 292 23.07 -0.66 17.46
N HIS A 293 23.44 -0.09 16.30
CA HIS A 293 22.52 0.35 15.25
C HIS A 293 21.40 1.28 15.74
N SER A 294 21.66 2.07 16.80
CA SER A 294 20.70 3.05 17.33
C SER A 294 20.64 4.33 16.51
N ARG A 295 21.69 4.61 15.74
CA ARG A 295 21.84 5.79 14.87
C ARG A 295 22.46 5.39 13.54
N PHE A 296 22.08 6.12 12.51
CA PHE A 296 22.65 5.98 11.17
C PHE A 296 22.96 7.35 10.55
N ALA A 297 24.05 7.40 9.80
CA ALA A 297 24.43 8.55 9.01
C ALA A 297 23.74 8.54 7.64
N ILE A 298 23.55 9.71 7.07
CA ILE A 298 23.03 9.90 5.72
C ILE A 298 23.93 10.85 4.95
N ALA A 299 24.23 10.48 3.70
CA ALA A 299 24.88 11.36 2.74
C ALA A 299 24.04 11.53 1.47
N VAL A 300 24.11 12.72 0.88
CA VAL A 300 23.54 13.06 -0.42
C VAL A 300 24.70 13.53 -1.29
N GLU A 301 24.85 12.97 -2.50
CA GLU A 301 25.94 13.26 -3.45
C GLU A 301 27.35 13.15 -2.82
N GLY A 302 27.51 12.22 -1.87
CA GLY A 302 28.76 11.95 -1.15
C GLY A 302 29.04 12.89 0.04
N GLU A 303 28.21 13.90 0.30
CA GLU A 303 28.31 14.76 1.49
C GLU A 303 27.38 14.24 2.61
N GLN A 304 27.94 13.98 3.80
CA GLN A 304 27.14 13.63 4.98
C GLN A 304 26.30 14.84 5.42
N ILE A 305 24.99 14.69 5.33
CA ILE A 305 24.03 15.76 5.64
C ILE A 305 23.48 15.69 7.06
N GLY A 306 23.63 14.55 7.75
CA GLY A 306 23.16 14.37 9.13
C GLY A 306 23.21 12.94 9.60
N SER A 307 22.72 12.75 10.83
CA SER A 307 22.55 11.46 11.50
C SER A 307 21.16 11.41 12.14
N LEU A 308 20.49 10.28 12.02
CA LEU A 308 19.13 10.05 12.51
C LEU A 308 19.05 8.86 13.46
N SER A 309 18.03 8.90 14.32
CA SER A 309 17.59 7.78 15.15
C SER A 309 16.09 7.60 14.95
N LEU A 310 15.67 6.58 14.20
CA LEU A 310 14.26 6.30 13.96
C LEU A 310 13.62 5.58 15.14
N GLN A 311 12.32 5.79 15.32
CA GLN A 311 11.49 4.95 16.20
C GLN A 311 11.11 3.60 15.54
N LEU A 312 11.47 3.44 14.28
CA LEU A 312 11.27 2.22 13.47
C LEU A 312 12.59 1.45 13.46
N ASP A 313 12.67 0.39 14.24
CA ASP A 313 13.86 -0.45 14.35
C ASP A 313 14.15 -1.27 13.08
N GLY A 314 15.41 -1.70 12.94
CA GLY A 314 15.91 -2.54 11.86
C GLY A 314 16.58 -1.78 10.71
N ASP A 315 17.73 -2.30 10.26
CA ASP A 315 18.59 -1.66 9.23
C ASP A 315 17.87 -1.44 7.89
N PHE A 316 16.87 -2.28 7.57
CA PHE A 316 16.04 -2.08 6.38
C PHE A 316 15.27 -0.75 6.42
N ASN A 317 15.03 -0.17 7.61
CA ASN A 317 14.42 1.15 7.73
C ASN A 317 15.39 2.29 7.42
N TYR A 318 16.70 2.05 7.49
CA TYR A 318 17.69 3.02 6.99
C TYR A 318 17.62 3.12 5.45
N ALA A 319 17.38 1.98 4.75
CA ALA A 319 17.13 2.02 3.30
C ALA A 319 15.82 2.76 2.97
N ASN A 320 14.76 2.57 3.76
CA ASN A 320 13.50 3.28 3.59
C ASN A 320 13.69 4.80 3.83
N ALA A 321 14.50 5.19 4.82
CA ALA A 321 14.85 6.59 5.07
C ALA A 321 15.70 7.19 3.94
N ALA A 322 16.70 6.45 3.45
CA ALA A 322 17.50 6.88 2.29
C ALA A 322 16.62 7.08 1.05
N ALA A 323 15.65 6.19 0.82
CA ALA A 323 14.66 6.32 -0.25
C ALA A 323 13.80 7.58 -0.08
N ALA A 324 13.31 7.86 1.14
CA ALA A 324 12.52 9.06 1.43
C ALA A 324 13.31 10.36 1.17
N ILE A 325 14.59 10.38 1.53
CA ILE A 325 15.48 11.52 1.26
C ILE A 325 15.78 11.64 -0.24
N ALA A 326 16.02 10.52 -0.94
CA ALA A 326 16.22 10.53 -2.39
C ALA A 326 14.96 11.04 -3.12
N ILE A 327 13.76 10.73 -2.62
CA ILE A 327 12.50 11.28 -3.14
C ILE A 327 12.46 12.80 -2.91
N ALA A 328 12.77 13.28 -1.70
CA ALA A 328 12.77 14.71 -1.40
C ALA A 328 13.82 15.46 -2.27
N HIS A 329 14.99 14.87 -2.47
CA HIS A 329 16.01 15.39 -3.38
C HIS A 329 15.51 15.46 -4.83
N ALA A 330 14.90 14.39 -5.34
CA ALA A 330 14.32 14.34 -6.69
C ALA A 330 13.12 15.30 -6.89
N VAL A 331 12.39 15.64 -5.83
CA VAL A 331 11.34 16.67 -5.85
C VAL A 331 11.93 18.08 -5.96
N GLY A 332 13.22 18.27 -5.59
CA GLY A 332 13.98 19.51 -5.74
C GLY A 332 14.35 20.19 -4.41
N PHE A 333 14.36 19.47 -3.29
CA PHE A 333 14.90 20.00 -2.04
C PHE A 333 16.42 19.90 -2.03
N ASP A 334 17.09 21.03 -1.73
CA ASP A 334 18.54 21.13 -1.62
C ASP A 334 18.99 20.83 -0.18
N PHE A 335 19.68 19.72 0.01
CA PHE A 335 20.20 19.30 1.32
C PHE A 335 21.48 20.05 1.75
N HIS A 336 22.00 21.00 0.97
CA HIS A 336 22.98 21.96 1.44
C HIS A 336 22.33 23.06 2.29
N GLU A 337 21.03 23.30 2.11
CA GLU A 337 20.27 24.28 2.89
C GLU A 337 19.93 23.76 4.30
N THR A 338 20.04 24.64 5.30
CA THR A 338 19.77 24.31 6.71
C THR A 338 18.34 23.79 6.92
N ALA A 339 17.35 24.39 6.27
CA ALA A 339 15.96 24.01 6.41
C ALA A 339 15.69 22.54 5.99
N ALA A 340 16.32 22.08 4.88
CA ALA A 340 16.18 20.69 4.45
C ALA A 340 16.89 19.72 5.42
N LYS A 341 18.07 20.11 5.95
CA LYS A 341 18.78 19.32 6.98
C LYS A 341 18.00 19.23 8.29
N GLU A 342 17.34 20.32 8.72
CA GLU A 342 16.49 20.33 9.90
C GLU A 342 15.25 19.46 9.73
N ALA A 343 14.67 19.42 8.52
CA ALA A 343 13.49 18.61 8.19
C ALA A 343 13.75 17.09 8.32
N LEU A 344 15.00 16.62 8.23
CA LEU A 344 15.36 15.22 8.47
C LEU A 344 14.83 14.70 9.83
N ARG A 345 14.86 15.54 10.87
CA ARG A 345 14.44 15.17 12.23
C ARG A 345 12.96 14.83 12.32
N ASN A 346 12.13 15.28 11.37
CA ASN A 346 10.72 14.93 11.34
C ASN A 346 10.49 13.44 11.04
N MET A 347 11.49 12.73 10.52
CA MET A 347 11.41 11.28 10.33
C MET A 347 11.63 10.51 11.63
N GLU A 348 12.36 11.07 12.61
CA GLU A 348 12.72 10.36 13.85
C GLU A 348 11.52 9.90 14.68
N PRO A 349 10.47 10.70 14.90
CA PRO A 349 9.30 10.30 15.68
C PRO A 349 8.28 9.45 14.91
N VAL A 350 8.53 9.15 13.63
CA VAL A 350 7.57 8.40 12.82
C VAL A 350 7.34 7.02 13.43
N ARG A 351 6.08 6.70 13.68
CA ARG A 351 5.58 5.38 14.06
C ARG A 351 4.48 4.98 13.10
N ILE A 352 4.39 3.70 12.82
CA ILE A 352 3.38 3.16 11.92
C ILE A 352 2.77 1.97 12.64
N ALA A 353 1.50 2.04 12.94
CA ALA A 353 0.80 0.97 13.62
C ALA A 353 0.99 -0.36 12.85
N GLY A 354 1.31 -1.43 13.57
CA GLY A 354 1.57 -2.74 13.00
C GLY A 354 2.81 -2.85 12.11
N ARG A 355 3.81 -1.98 12.28
CA ARG A 355 5.11 -2.05 11.59
C ARG A 355 6.23 -1.89 12.60
N MET A 356 6.91 -3.01 12.94
CA MET A 356 7.97 -3.03 13.95
C MET A 356 7.54 -2.36 15.26
N GLU A 357 6.32 -2.58 15.68
CA GLU A 357 5.75 -1.95 16.86
C GLU A 357 6.08 -2.77 18.11
N HIS A 358 6.77 -2.14 19.06
CA HIS A 358 7.36 -2.79 20.22
C HIS A 358 6.55 -2.50 21.49
N PHE A 359 6.21 -3.56 22.21
CA PHE A 359 5.54 -3.52 23.51
C PHE A 359 6.36 -4.27 24.54
N HIS A 360 6.52 -3.72 25.75
CA HIS A 360 7.35 -4.30 26.80
C HIS A 360 6.53 -4.64 28.04
N ASP A 361 6.47 -5.90 28.42
CA ASP A 361 5.98 -6.34 29.73
C ASP A 361 7.15 -6.59 30.69
N THR A 362 7.43 -5.60 31.54
CA THR A 362 8.52 -5.72 32.54
C THR A 362 8.25 -6.78 33.61
N LYS A 363 6.99 -7.23 33.76
CA LYS A 363 6.61 -8.27 34.77
C LYS A 363 7.00 -9.67 34.32
N SER A 364 6.98 -9.91 33.01
CA SER A 364 7.33 -11.23 32.44
C SER A 364 8.65 -11.23 31.67
N ASN A 365 9.38 -10.11 31.63
CA ASN A 365 10.56 -9.92 30.78
C ASN A 365 10.28 -10.29 29.30
N THR A 366 9.12 -9.85 28.81
CA THR A 366 8.63 -10.15 27.46
C THR A 366 8.62 -8.90 26.61
N ILE A 367 9.08 -9.02 25.37
CA ILE A 367 8.95 -8.02 24.31
C ILE A 367 8.05 -8.62 23.24
N ALA A 368 6.90 -8.00 22.99
CA ALA A 368 6.07 -8.31 21.84
C ALA A 368 6.37 -7.34 20.69
N ILE A 369 6.52 -7.88 19.49
CA ILE A 369 6.72 -7.10 18.25
C ILE A 369 5.56 -7.43 17.32
N VAL A 370 4.75 -6.41 17.01
CA VAL A 370 3.66 -6.51 16.04
C VAL A 370 4.15 -5.98 14.69
N ASP A 371 4.05 -6.81 13.65
CA ASP A 371 4.50 -6.46 12.31
C ASP A 371 3.61 -7.08 11.21
N TYR A 372 3.60 -6.47 10.05
CA TYR A 372 2.85 -6.94 8.88
C TYR A 372 3.65 -7.94 8.02
N ALA A 373 4.75 -8.49 8.51
CA ALA A 373 5.54 -9.51 7.81
C ALA A 373 4.67 -10.72 7.47
N HIS A 374 4.72 -11.21 6.22
CA HIS A 374 3.83 -12.28 5.75
C HIS A 374 4.41 -13.10 4.60
N ASN A 375 5.74 -13.09 4.39
CA ASN A 375 6.43 -13.92 3.42
C ASN A 375 7.86 -14.21 3.86
N TYR A 376 8.57 -15.10 3.13
CA TYR A 376 9.92 -15.52 3.46
C TYR A 376 10.88 -14.37 3.78
N ALA A 377 10.97 -13.39 2.87
CA ALA A 377 11.94 -12.29 2.99
C ALA A 377 11.65 -11.39 4.21
N SER A 378 10.38 -11.07 4.48
CA SER A 378 10.01 -10.22 5.61
C SER A 378 10.16 -10.93 6.96
N VAL A 379 9.80 -12.22 7.03
CA VAL A 379 10.01 -13.02 8.26
C VAL A 379 11.50 -13.21 8.54
N THR A 380 12.31 -13.45 7.50
CA THR A 380 13.78 -13.55 7.64
C THR A 380 14.36 -12.24 8.18
N ALA A 381 13.99 -11.10 7.59
CA ALA A 381 14.47 -9.79 8.02
C ALA A 381 14.08 -9.45 9.48
N LEU A 382 12.85 -9.80 9.86
CA LEU A 382 12.38 -9.62 11.24
C LEU A 382 13.18 -10.49 12.23
N LEU A 383 13.43 -11.76 11.90
CA LEU A 383 14.25 -12.65 12.72
C LEU A 383 15.72 -12.21 12.76
N ASP A 384 16.29 -11.70 11.65
CA ASP A 384 17.64 -11.12 11.63
C ASP A 384 17.74 -9.95 12.60
N TYR A 385 16.77 -9.05 12.60
CA TYR A 385 16.68 -7.97 13.57
C TYR A 385 16.63 -8.50 15.01
N VAL A 386 15.77 -9.47 15.32
CA VAL A 386 15.64 -10.03 16.67
C VAL A 386 16.98 -10.58 17.17
N TYR A 387 17.67 -11.38 16.36
CA TYR A 387 18.95 -11.96 16.77
C TYR A 387 20.11 -10.96 16.80
N GLN A 388 20.10 -9.97 15.91
CA GLN A 388 21.05 -8.87 15.97
C GLN A 388 20.90 -8.06 17.27
N ARG A 389 19.66 -7.78 17.65
CA ARG A 389 19.35 -6.91 18.80
C ARG A 389 19.41 -7.63 20.13
N TYR A 390 18.86 -8.83 20.19
CA TYR A 390 18.61 -9.57 21.45
C TYR A 390 19.36 -10.90 21.54
N GLY A 391 20.06 -11.34 20.51
CA GLY A 391 20.68 -12.67 20.46
C GLY A 391 21.72 -12.94 21.56
N LYS A 392 22.33 -11.89 22.11
CA LYS A 392 23.30 -12.02 23.24
C LYS A 392 22.62 -12.42 24.55
N ASP A 393 21.31 -12.17 24.69
CA ASP A 393 20.51 -12.44 25.86
C ASP A 393 19.85 -13.82 25.81
N ASP A 394 20.17 -14.64 24.78
CA ASP A 394 19.61 -15.98 24.54
C ASP A 394 18.07 -16.01 24.67
N PRO A 395 17.36 -15.21 23.86
CA PRO A 395 15.92 -15.07 24.01
C PRO A 395 15.17 -16.35 23.66
N GLU A 396 14.04 -16.58 24.32
CA GLU A 396 13.04 -17.53 23.86
C GLU A 396 12.11 -16.85 22.86
N VAL A 397 12.14 -17.31 21.61
CA VAL A 397 11.43 -16.65 20.52
C VAL A 397 10.18 -17.44 20.14
N THR A 398 9.03 -16.79 20.18
CA THR A 398 7.74 -17.32 19.71
C THR A 398 7.27 -16.55 18.50
N LEU A 399 6.85 -17.25 17.44
CA LEU A 399 6.20 -16.66 16.29
C LEU A 399 4.71 -17.03 16.28
N VAL A 400 3.84 -16.02 16.30
CA VAL A 400 2.39 -16.14 16.12
C VAL A 400 2.03 -15.62 14.74
N THR A 401 1.49 -16.49 13.88
CA THR A 401 1.22 -16.17 12.48
C THR A 401 0.10 -17.01 11.90
N GLY A 402 -0.52 -16.50 10.85
CA GLY A 402 -1.39 -17.24 9.95
C GLY A 402 -0.93 -17.11 8.50
N SER A 403 -1.85 -17.35 7.58
CA SER A 403 -1.67 -17.05 6.16
C SER A 403 -3.02 -16.81 5.49
N ALA A 404 -2.99 -16.07 4.37
CA ALA A 404 -4.18 -15.80 3.58
C ALA A 404 -4.73 -17.07 2.91
N GLY A 405 -6.05 -17.18 2.83
CA GLY A 405 -6.76 -18.24 2.11
C GLY A 405 -6.93 -17.93 0.62
N ASN A 406 -7.09 -18.98 -0.18
CA ASN A 406 -7.37 -18.95 -1.62
C ASN A 406 -6.40 -18.12 -2.48
N LYS A 407 -5.27 -17.68 -1.92
CA LYS A 407 -4.25 -16.89 -2.60
C LYS A 407 -2.88 -17.10 -1.95
N ALA A 408 -1.81 -16.80 -2.71
CA ALA A 408 -0.44 -16.80 -2.21
C ALA A 408 -0.07 -18.06 -1.41
N TYR A 409 -0.44 -19.25 -1.93
CA TYR A 409 -0.21 -20.55 -1.27
C TYR A 409 1.26 -20.78 -0.89
N ASP A 410 2.20 -20.25 -1.67
CA ASP A 410 3.64 -20.35 -1.42
C ASP A 410 4.02 -19.74 -0.05
N ARG A 411 3.31 -18.71 0.40
CA ARG A 411 3.57 -18.03 1.68
C ARG A 411 3.48 -18.99 2.88
N ARG A 412 2.58 -19.98 2.83
CA ARG A 412 2.38 -20.94 3.91
C ARG A 412 3.68 -21.68 4.24
N SER A 413 4.28 -22.32 3.22
CA SER A 413 5.55 -23.02 3.39
C SER A 413 6.74 -22.06 3.56
N GLU A 414 6.69 -20.86 2.96
CA GLU A 414 7.75 -19.86 3.04
C GLU A 414 7.92 -19.28 4.44
N ILE A 415 6.83 -18.94 5.12
CA ILE A 415 6.84 -18.44 6.50
C ILE A 415 7.45 -19.51 7.42
N VAL A 416 6.99 -20.75 7.32
CA VAL A 416 7.51 -21.87 8.08
C VAL A 416 9.00 -22.08 7.82
N ARG A 417 9.42 -22.09 6.55
CA ARG A 417 10.82 -22.27 6.15
C ARG A 417 11.73 -21.17 6.72
N ALA A 418 11.25 -19.92 6.76
CA ALA A 418 12.01 -18.81 7.32
C ALA A 418 12.18 -18.92 8.84
N ALA A 419 11.19 -19.49 9.54
CA ALA A 419 11.08 -19.47 10.99
C ALA A 419 11.57 -20.75 11.69
N GLN A 420 11.30 -21.94 11.14
CA GLN A 420 11.37 -23.22 11.85
C GLN A 420 12.71 -23.59 12.51
N ASN A 421 13.82 -23.04 12.05
CA ASN A 421 15.16 -23.27 12.65
C ASN A 421 15.64 -22.06 13.46
N ARG A 422 14.78 -21.08 13.70
CA ARG A 422 15.12 -19.79 14.31
C ARG A 422 14.20 -19.39 15.45
N VAL A 423 13.09 -20.08 15.64
CA VAL A 423 12.15 -19.81 16.74
C VAL A 423 12.03 -21.06 17.62
N ASN A 424 11.69 -20.88 18.90
CA ASN A 424 11.45 -21.97 19.84
C ASN A 424 10.01 -22.49 19.71
N HIS A 425 9.06 -21.58 19.43
CA HIS A 425 7.65 -21.90 19.32
C HIS A 425 7.06 -21.27 18.06
N LEU A 426 6.20 -22.02 17.37
CA LEU A 426 5.42 -21.57 16.22
C LEU A 426 3.93 -21.78 16.51
N ILE A 427 3.19 -20.69 16.64
CA ILE A 427 1.75 -20.71 16.86
C ILE A 427 1.05 -20.32 15.57
N LEU A 428 0.30 -21.25 14.99
CA LEU A 428 -0.46 -21.07 13.76
C LEU A 428 -1.90 -20.71 14.10
N THR A 429 -2.40 -19.62 13.53
CA THR A 429 -3.68 -19.03 13.91
C THR A 429 -4.41 -18.40 12.74
N PHE A 430 -5.61 -17.86 12.99
CA PHE A 430 -6.43 -17.19 11.99
C PHE A 430 -5.76 -15.94 11.41
N GLU A 431 -5.90 -15.82 10.09
CA GLU A 431 -5.61 -14.62 9.29
C GLU A 431 -6.76 -14.48 8.25
N ASP A 432 -6.57 -13.79 7.14
CA ASP A 432 -7.60 -13.56 6.10
C ASP A 432 -7.81 -14.81 5.24
N THR A 433 -8.47 -15.82 5.77
CA THR A 433 -8.69 -17.09 5.05
C THR A 433 -9.82 -17.04 4.03
N ASP A 434 -10.72 -16.03 4.12
CA ASP A 434 -11.86 -15.80 3.23
C ASP A 434 -12.77 -17.04 3.13
N ASP A 435 -12.92 -17.66 1.97
CA ASP A 435 -13.75 -18.85 1.76
C ASP A 435 -13.04 -20.18 2.11
N GLU A 436 -11.74 -20.14 2.45
CA GLU A 436 -10.97 -21.33 2.81
C GLU A 436 -11.03 -21.58 4.32
N PRO A 437 -11.33 -22.82 4.77
CA PRO A 437 -11.34 -23.11 6.21
C PRO A 437 -10.01 -22.80 6.88
N VAL A 438 -10.03 -22.10 8.00
CA VAL A 438 -8.83 -21.69 8.75
C VAL A 438 -8.01 -22.91 9.20
N GLU A 439 -8.69 -23.99 9.59
CA GLU A 439 -8.06 -25.26 9.97
C GLU A 439 -7.21 -25.83 8.84
N HIS A 440 -7.68 -25.71 7.59
CA HIS A 440 -6.96 -26.20 6.41
C HIS A 440 -5.70 -25.36 6.17
N VAL A 441 -5.80 -24.03 6.23
CA VAL A 441 -4.65 -23.13 6.07
C VAL A 441 -3.59 -23.39 7.15
N CYS A 442 -4.01 -23.48 8.41
CA CYS A 442 -3.09 -23.77 9.51
C CYS A 442 -2.48 -25.16 9.41
N GLN A 443 -3.23 -26.18 8.95
CA GLN A 443 -2.72 -27.52 8.76
C GLN A 443 -1.67 -27.59 7.65
N ASP A 444 -1.90 -26.93 6.50
CA ASP A 444 -0.91 -26.84 5.41
C ASP A 444 0.41 -26.22 5.90
N MET A 445 0.31 -25.19 6.76
CA MET A 445 1.50 -24.59 7.37
C MET A 445 2.19 -25.57 8.31
N LEU A 446 1.44 -26.27 9.16
CA LEU A 446 1.98 -27.25 10.11
C LEU A 446 2.65 -28.43 9.37
N ASP A 447 2.05 -28.91 8.28
CA ASP A 447 2.58 -29.99 7.43
C ASP A 447 3.90 -29.59 6.74
N SER A 448 4.16 -28.29 6.63
CA SER A 448 5.41 -27.73 6.08
C SER A 448 6.56 -27.71 7.10
N VAL A 449 6.30 -28.00 8.38
CA VAL A 449 7.32 -28.07 9.41
C VAL A 449 8.14 -29.35 9.24
N THR A 450 9.45 -29.21 9.10
CA THR A 450 10.40 -30.33 8.96
C THR A 450 11.38 -30.44 10.15
N ASN A 451 11.46 -29.41 10.99
CA ASN A 451 12.29 -29.43 12.19
C ASN A 451 11.55 -30.16 13.33
N PRO A 452 12.03 -31.36 13.77
CA PRO A 452 11.35 -32.14 14.82
C PRO A 452 11.44 -31.52 16.23
N ASP A 453 12.38 -30.60 16.43
CA ASP A 453 12.61 -29.96 17.72
C ASP A 453 11.77 -28.67 17.91
N LEU A 454 11.07 -28.22 16.87
CA LEU A 454 10.21 -27.05 16.93
C LEU A 454 8.88 -27.39 17.63
N ASP A 455 8.54 -26.65 18.68
CA ASP A 455 7.20 -26.70 19.28
C ASP A 455 6.22 -25.92 18.39
N ALA A 456 5.59 -26.61 17.45
CA ALA A 456 4.60 -26.04 16.54
C ALA A 456 3.20 -26.52 16.91
N ARG A 457 2.25 -25.58 17.01
CA ARG A 457 0.86 -25.89 17.38
C ARG A 457 -0.12 -24.95 16.69
N ILE A 458 -1.37 -25.39 16.56
CA ILE A 458 -2.48 -24.61 16.03
C ILE A 458 -3.35 -24.11 17.20
N ILE A 459 -3.61 -22.81 17.23
CA ILE A 459 -4.59 -22.15 18.10
C ILE A 459 -5.41 -21.26 17.18
N LEU A 460 -6.62 -21.68 16.81
CA LEU A 460 -7.41 -21.04 15.74
C LEU A 460 -7.82 -19.60 16.09
N ASP A 461 -8.25 -19.36 17.32
CA ASP A 461 -8.57 -18.00 17.78
C ASP A 461 -7.28 -17.21 17.98
N ARG A 462 -7.14 -16.12 17.21
CA ARG A 462 -5.93 -15.30 17.20
C ARG A 462 -5.72 -14.58 18.53
N THR A 463 -6.78 -14.12 19.16
CA THR A 463 -6.70 -13.50 20.49
C THR A 463 -6.21 -14.50 21.53
N GLU A 464 -6.78 -15.72 21.54
CA GLU A 464 -6.34 -16.80 22.42
C GLU A 464 -4.88 -17.19 22.14
N ALA A 465 -4.46 -17.20 20.87
CA ALA A 465 -3.08 -17.51 20.50
C ALA A 465 -2.08 -16.53 21.14
N VAL A 466 -2.36 -15.23 21.07
CA VAL A 466 -1.51 -14.19 21.70
C VAL A 466 -1.58 -14.26 23.22
N GLU A 467 -2.78 -14.35 23.80
CA GLU A 467 -2.98 -14.41 25.26
C GLU A 467 -2.31 -15.62 25.91
N SER A 468 -2.43 -16.80 25.29
CA SER A 468 -1.83 -18.03 25.81
C SER A 468 -0.30 -17.99 25.75
N THR A 469 0.28 -17.36 24.74
CA THR A 469 1.73 -17.19 24.61
C THR A 469 2.27 -16.32 25.75
N VAL A 470 1.69 -15.13 25.97
CA VAL A 470 2.07 -14.24 27.07
C VAL A 470 1.88 -14.91 28.45
N ALA A 471 0.82 -15.70 28.60
CA ALA A 471 0.57 -16.43 29.86
C ALA A 471 1.62 -17.53 30.14
N ILE A 472 2.22 -18.10 29.11
CA ILE A 472 3.34 -19.06 29.25
C ILE A 472 4.61 -18.31 29.62
N ASP A 473 4.95 -17.24 28.98
CA ASP A 473 6.15 -16.43 29.24
C ASP A 473 6.18 -15.89 30.66
N ARG A 474 5.04 -15.49 31.21
CA ARG A 474 4.90 -15.05 32.61
C ARG A 474 5.25 -16.12 33.66
N LYS A 475 5.33 -17.39 33.27
CA LYS A 475 5.75 -18.48 34.16
C LYS A 475 7.28 -18.58 34.31
N ASN A 476 8.02 -17.96 33.35
CA ASN A 476 9.48 -17.96 33.35
C ASN A 476 10.06 -16.54 33.18
N PRO A 477 9.84 -15.62 34.13
CA PRO A 477 10.24 -14.22 33.99
C PRO A 477 11.75 -13.97 34.02
N ASN A 478 12.55 -15.00 34.30
CA ASN A 478 14.02 -14.92 34.38
C ASN A 478 14.68 -15.01 33.00
N ARG A 479 13.95 -15.42 31.97
CA ARG A 479 14.42 -15.48 30.60
C ARG A 479 13.79 -14.32 29.79
N LEU A 480 14.54 -13.79 28.83
CA LEU A 480 13.97 -12.86 27.87
C LEU A 480 13.08 -13.62 26.89
N HIS A 481 11.84 -13.18 26.73
CA HIS A 481 10.90 -13.71 25.76
C HIS A 481 10.64 -12.68 24.67
N ILE A 482 10.69 -13.12 23.40
CA ILE A 482 10.35 -12.30 22.24
C ILE A 482 9.15 -12.95 21.55
N ILE A 483 8.02 -12.26 21.53
CA ILE A 483 6.82 -12.68 20.79
C ILE A 483 6.73 -11.88 19.51
N LEU A 484 6.81 -12.54 18.37
CA LEU A 484 6.59 -11.96 17.05
C LEU A 484 5.15 -12.26 16.63
N ILE A 485 4.31 -11.25 16.51
CA ILE A 485 2.91 -11.36 16.07
C ILE A 485 2.83 -10.74 14.70
N ILE A 486 2.66 -11.58 13.66
CA ILE A 486 2.81 -11.13 12.28
C ILE A 486 1.60 -11.48 11.42
N GLY A 487 1.50 -10.77 10.27
CA GLY A 487 0.50 -10.99 9.22
C GLY A 487 -0.60 -9.93 9.19
N LYS A 488 -1.19 -9.58 10.33
CA LYS A 488 -2.29 -8.60 10.42
C LYS A 488 -1.83 -7.15 10.65
N GLY A 489 -0.70 -6.95 11.35
CA GLY A 489 -0.24 -5.59 11.66
C GLY A 489 -1.29 -4.80 12.43
N ASN A 490 -1.74 -3.67 11.87
CA ASN A 490 -2.72 -2.76 12.47
C ASN A 490 -4.17 -3.02 12.04
N GLU A 491 -4.46 -4.07 11.28
CA GLU A 491 -5.82 -4.32 10.78
C GLU A 491 -6.80 -4.66 11.91
N ARG A 492 -8.01 -4.10 11.84
CA ARG A 492 -9.10 -4.24 12.82
C ARG A 492 -10.21 -5.19 12.37
N TRP A 493 -9.92 -6.02 11.40
CA TRP A 493 -10.87 -6.96 10.82
C TRP A 493 -10.18 -8.18 10.23
N PHE A 494 -10.92 -9.27 10.09
CA PHE A 494 -10.56 -10.41 9.27
C PHE A 494 -11.44 -10.46 8.04
N LYS A 495 -10.89 -10.91 6.93
CA LYS A 495 -11.68 -11.24 5.76
C LYS A 495 -12.18 -12.67 5.85
N ASP A 496 -13.51 -12.83 5.88
CA ASP A 496 -14.19 -14.11 5.99
C ASP A 496 -15.44 -14.12 5.08
N HIS A 497 -15.52 -15.05 4.13
CA HIS A 497 -16.60 -15.18 3.14
C HIS A 497 -16.95 -13.84 2.46
N GLY A 498 -15.94 -13.10 2.03
CA GLY A 498 -16.08 -11.79 1.38
C GLY A 498 -16.54 -10.65 2.30
N LYS A 499 -16.58 -10.85 3.62
CA LYS A 499 -16.97 -9.85 4.62
C LYS A 499 -15.82 -9.51 5.54
N HIS A 500 -15.82 -8.27 6.03
CA HIS A 500 -14.93 -7.85 7.10
C HIS A 500 -15.58 -8.19 8.45
N ILE A 501 -14.96 -9.11 9.20
CA ILE A 501 -15.37 -9.48 10.56
C ILE A 501 -14.53 -8.66 11.53
N PRO A 502 -15.13 -7.91 12.47
CA PRO A 502 -14.38 -7.09 13.42
C PRO A 502 -13.37 -7.89 14.22
N PHE A 503 -12.18 -7.31 14.43
CA PHE A 503 -11.07 -7.86 15.19
C PHE A 503 -10.49 -6.77 16.09
N GLU A 504 -10.06 -7.10 17.32
CA GLU A 504 -9.48 -6.15 18.27
C GLU A 504 -8.20 -5.50 17.75
N GLY A 505 -7.40 -6.26 16.98
CA GLY A 505 -6.06 -5.89 16.52
C GLY A 505 -4.95 -6.43 17.42
N ASP A 506 -3.87 -6.90 16.80
CA ASP A 506 -2.76 -7.52 17.51
C ASP A 506 -2.10 -6.57 18.54
N ASP A 507 -1.93 -5.31 18.17
CA ASP A 507 -1.38 -4.25 19.02
C ASP A 507 -2.28 -3.98 20.25
N HIS A 508 -3.58 -3.80 20.07
CA HIS A 508 -4.50 -3.59 21.18
C HIS A 508 -4.61 -4.81 22.12
N ILE A 509 -4.55 -6.03 21.56
CA ILE A 509 -4.50 -7.25 22.37
C ILE A 509 -3.26 -7.21 23.28
N VAL A 510 -2.09 -6.89 22.72
CA VAL A 510 -0.84 -6.80 23.48
C VAL A 510 -0.90 -5.69 24.52
N GLU A 511 -1.36 -4.48 24.14
CA GLU A 511 -1.53 -3.35 25.07
C GLU A 511 -2.41 -3.73 26.27
N ARG A 512 -3.55 -4.36 26.02
CA ARG A 512 -4.48 -4.83 27.06
C ARG A 512 -3.84 -5.84 27.97
N ILE A 513 -3.12 -6.84 27.43
CA ILE A 513 -2.51 -7.92 28.21
C ILE A 513 -1.34 -7.39 29.04
N PHE A 514 -0.55 -6.48 28.50
CA PHE A 514 0.58 -5.86 29.19
C PHE A 514 0.14 -4.75 30.16
N GLY A 515 -1.12 -4.29 30.06
CA GLY A 515 -1.65 -3.20 30.89
C GLY A 515 -1.05 -1.85 30.52
N LEU A 516 -0.85 -1.63 29.23
CA LEU A 516 -0.33 -0.38 28.65
C LEU A 516 -1.47 0.53 28.16
N ALA A 517 -2.69 0.00 28.02
CA ALA A 517 -3.89 0.70 27.59
C ALA A 517 -4.56 1.47 28.73
#